data_f93817c9aa63ad9c1e623c8cb1e2e7fd
#
_entry.id   f93817c9aa63ad9c1e623c8cb1e2e7fd
#
_cell.length_a   1.000
_cell.length_b   1.000
_cell.length_c   1.000
_cell.angle_alpha   90.00
_cell.angle_beta   90.00
_cell.angle_gamma   90.00
#
_symmetry.space_group_name_H-M   'P 1'
#
loop_
_entity.id
_entity.type
_entity.pdbx_description
1 polymer ?
#
loop_
_entity_poly.entity_id
_entity_poly.type
_entity_poly.pdbx_seq_one_letter_code
_entity_poly.pdbx_strand_id
1 'polypeptide(L)'
;MDLKKTDNKAIWKMEKEGEMKVPAYIFANDRLIEGMGKDRTLQQLKNVAGLPGIIKHALLMPDGHEGYGFPIGGVAAFDAEEGIVSPGGVGYDINCGVRLLTTPLEEKEVRPKIVDLCNGLFKNVPSGVGSEGRLRISSEELDEAVKLGVDWAIEKGYGNKEDKEHCEEYGRIAGADPTKVSPTAKKRGRKQFGTLGAGNHFLEVQVVEKIFNEKVAEKFGLREGMVTTMIHCGSRGYGHQICSDNIPPLLELARRENLWLPDKELAYAPMKSKEAQNYIAAMRCAVNYAFTNRHIIAHWVRETYDQVFGEGVGEKIKTVYDVAHNIAKIEEHEVEGKKQKMVVHRKGATRAFPAGRPELPKAYINIGQPVLIPGSMGTASYVLVGNPKGLEVAWGSTCHGAGRTMSRGEAIRTHNGEQLRKELWDKNKIYVRATKAKVVAEEAPDAYKNIDDVVQSVADAGISDIVARLRPLGVAKG
;
A
#
# COMPACT_ATOMS: atom_id res chain seq x y z
N MET A 1 -17.88 10.81 -20.97
CA MET A 1 -17.76 11.32 -19.58
C MET A 1 -17.25 12.75 -19.65
N ASP A 2 -18.00 13.68 -19.11
CA ASP A 2 -17.62 15.10 -19.11
C ASP A 2 -16.81 15.40 -17.83
N LEU A 3 -15.50 15.58 -17.98
CA LEU A 3 -14.58 15.92 -16.91
C LEU A 3 -14.27 17.41 -16.97
N LYS A 4 -14.49 18.11 -15.86
CA LYS A 4 -14.22 19.54 -15.74
C LYS A 4 -13.09 19.81 -14.75
N LYS A 5 -12.13 20.65 -15.11
CA LYS A 5 -11.16 21.15 -14.14
C LYS A 5 -11.87 22.00 -13.10
N THR A 6 -11.46 21.88 -11.86
CA THR A 6 -11.85 22.81 -10.79
C THR A 6 -10.93 24.04 -10.80
N ASP A 7 -11.09 24.95 -9.86
CA ASP A 7 -10.17 26.09 -9.67
C ASP A 7 -8.74 25.61 -9.36
N ASN A 8 -8.58 24.44 -8.74
CA ASN A 8 -7.29 23.78 -8.61
C ASN A 8 -6.99 22.94 -9.86
N LYS A 9 -5.94 23.31 -10.59
CA LYS A 9 -5.56 22.67 -11.87
C LYS A 9 -5.21 21.19 -11.78
N ALA A 10 -4.90 20.69 -10.58
CA ALA A 10 -4.60 19.27 -10.32
C ALA A 10 -5.85 18.48 -9.88
N ILE A 11 -7.03 19.08 -9.85
CA ILE A 11 -8.28 18.44 -9.42
C ILE A 11 -9.32 18.55 -10.54
N TRP A 12 -9.82 17.38 -10.97
CA TRP A 12 -10.89 17.25 -11.94
C TRP A 12 -12.16 16.79 -11.26
N LYS A 13 -13.30 17.24 -11.74
CA LYS A 13 -14.63 16.84 -11.27
C LYS A 13 -15.40 16.12 -12.37
N MET A 14 -15.99 14.99 -11.98
CA MET A 14 -17.03 14.30 -12.74
C MET A 14 -18.36 14.61 -12.07
N GLU A 15 -19.25 15.30 -12.76
CA GLU A 15 -20.59 15.61 -12.26
C GLU A 15 -21.43 14.33 -12.15
N LYS A 16 -22.43 14.39 -11.28
CA LYS A 16 -23.37 13.27 -11.13
C LYS A 16 -24.07 12.96 -12.44
N GLU A 17 -24.00 11.71 -12.87
CA GLU A 17 -24.74 11.22 -14.04
C GLU A 17 -25.21 9.77 -13.82
N GLY A 18 -26.32 9.40 -14.43
CA GLY A 18 -26.89 8.04 -14.31
C GLY A 18 -27.16 7.66 -12.85
N GLU A 19 -26.62 6.52 -12.42
CA GLU A 19 -26.82 5.95 -11.07
C GLU A 19 -25.93 6.57 -9.97
N MET A 20 -25.10 7.55 -10.31
CA MET A 20 -24.24 8.22 -9.33
C MET A 20 -25.05 8.93 -8.27
N LYS A 21 -24.77 8.68 -7.00
CA LYS A 21 -25.38 9.35 -5.85
C LYS A 21 -24.62 10.60 -5.43
N VAL A 22 -23.32 10.61 -5.70
CA VAL A 22 -22.40 11.72 -5.41
C VAL A 22 -21.54 12.02 -6.64
N PRO A 23 -20.96 13.24 -6.76
CA PRO A 23 -19.94 13.52 -7.77
C PRO A 23 -18.66 12.73 -7.48
N ALA A 24 -17.77 12.66 -8.46
CA ALA A 24 -16.43 12.11 -8.24
C ALA A 24 -15.35 13.17 -8.51
N TYR A 25 -14.22 13.06 -7.79
CA TYR A 25 -13.06 13.92 -8.01
C TYR A 25 -11.83 13.08 -8.34
N ILE A 26 -11.01 13.58 -9.25
CA ILE A 26 -9.81 12.92 -9.73
C ILE A 26 -8.64 13.88 -9.53
N PHE A 27 -7.61 13.41 -8.84
CA PHE A 27 -6.37 14.16 -8.62
C PHE A 27 -5.39 13.78 -9.72
N ALA A 28 -5.14 14.67 -10.68
CA ALA A 28 -4.26 14.39 -11.80
C ALA A 28 -3.86 15.66 -12.54
N ASN A 29 -2.64 15.69 -13.10
CA ASN A 29 -2.30 16.63 -14.16
C ASN A 29 -2.91 16.20 -15.50
N ASP A 30 -2.78 17.03 -16.55
CA ASP A 30 -3.37 16.79 -17.87
C ASP A 30 -2.88 15.49 -18.52
N ARG A 31 -1.60 15.15 -18.33
CA ARG A 31 -0.99 13.94 -18.86
C ARG A 31 -1.55 12.65 -18.22
N LEU A 32 -1.73 12.68 -16.89
CA LEU A 32 -2.22 11.52 -16.16
C LEU A 32 -3.70 11.24 -16.42
N ILE A 33 -4.53 12.28 -16.55
CA ILE A 33 -5.95 12.12 -16.80
C ILE A 33 -6.25 11.51 -18.18
N GLU A 34 -5.47 11.87 -19.20
CA GLU A 34 -5.57 11.25 -20.53
C GLU A 34 -5.34 9.73 -20.49
N GLY A 35 -4.38 9.29 -19.66
CA GLY A 35 -4.11 7.87 -19.47
C GLY A 35 -5.27 7.13 -18.81
N MET A 36 -5.93 7.74 -17.81
CA MET A 36 -7.04 7.13 -17.07
C MET A 36 -8.32 6.98 -17.92
N GLY A 37 -8.45 7.72 -19.01
CA GLY A 37 -9.57 7.61 -19.95
C GLY A 37 -9.47 6.44 -20.92
N LYS A 38 -8.35 5.72 -20.99
CA LYS A 38 -8.10 4.68 -22.00
C LYS A 38 -8.59 3.28 -21.60
N ASP A 39 -8.95 3.06 -20.34
CA ASP A 39 -9.44 1.80 -19.79
C ASP A 39 -10.73 1.99 -19.00
N ARG A 40 -11.13 1.00 -18.20
CA ARG A 40 -12.36 1.07 -17.38
C ARG A 40 -12.24 1.89 -16.09
N THR A 41 -11.12 2.53 -15.83
CA THR A 41 -10.84 3.25 -14.56
C THR A 41 -11.92 4.26 -14.21
N LEU A 42 -12.27 5.15 -15.15
CA LEU A 42 -13.30 6.18 -14.92
C LEU A 42 -14.70 5.57 -14.81
N GLN A 43 -15.00 4.49 -15.53
CA GLN A 43 -16.27 3.79 -15.37
C GLN A 43 -16.37 3.10 -14.02
N GLN A 44 -15.27 2.52 -13.51
CA GLN A 44 -15.23 1.95 -12.16
C GLN A 44 -15.43 3.02 -11.08
N LEU A 45 -14.82 4.20 -11.25
CA LEU A 45 -15.04 5.34 -10.35
C LEU A 45 -16.52 5.78 -10.33
N LYS A 46 -17.16 5.85 -11.49
CA LYS A 46 -18.60 6.14 -11.63
C LYS A 46 -19.46 5.11 -10.89
N ASN A 47 -19.15 3.83 -11.06
CA ASN A 47 -19.85 2.74 -10.37
C ASN A 47 -19.72 2.87 -8.84
N VAL A 48 -18.53 3.22 -8.34
CA VAL A 48 -18.29 3.48 -6.90
C VAL A 48 -19.13 4.65 -6.40
N ALA A 49 -19.24 5.73 -7.16
CA ALA A 49 -20.05 6.90 -6.82
C ALA A 49 -21.56 6.61 -6.74
N GLY A 50 -22.01 5.47 -7.29
CA GLY A 50 -23.39 4.99 -7.20
C GLY A 50 -23.70 4.07 -6.02
N LEU A 51 -22.70 3.64 -5.23
CA LEU A 51 -22.88 2.70 -4.13
C LEU A 51 -23.74 3.30 -2.99
N PRO A 52 -24.55 2.46 -2.30
CA PRO A 52 -25.38 2.91 -1.19
C PRO A 52 -24.55 3.46 -0.02
N GLY A 53 -25.04 4.54 0.60
CA GLY A 53 -24.41 5.15 1.78
C GLY A 53 -23.08 5.82 1.54
N ILE A 54 -22.70 6.06 0.27
CA ILE A 54 -21.49 6.86 -0.05
C ILE A 54 -21.67 8.31 0.39
N ILE A 55 -20.62 8.88 0.99
CA ILE A 55 -20.64 10.23 1.57
C ILE A 55 -19.85 11.17 0.67
N LYS A 56 -20.45 12.33 0.39
CA LYS A 56 -19.87 13.51 -0.26
C LYS A 56 -19.34 13.26 -1.68
N HIS A 57 -18.42 12.32 -1.90
CA HIS A 57 -17.82 12.06 -3.21
C HIS A 57 -17.06 10.72 -3.28
N ALA A 58 -16.88 10.20 -4.50
CA ALA A 58 -15.88 9.18 -4.80
C ALA A 58 -14.59 9.85 -5.29
N LEU A 59 -13.42 9.26 -5.00
CA LEU A 59 -12.12 9.85 -5.32
C LEU A 59 -11.24 8.89 -6.12
N LEU A 60 -10.40 9.46 -6.99
CA LEU A 60 -9.35 8.74 -7.70
C LEU A 60 -8.03 9.50 -7.59
N MET A 61 -7.00 8.83 -7.11
CA MET A 61 -5.65 9.35 -6.96
C MET A 61 -4.90 9.39 -8.30
N PRO A 62 -3.78 10.15 -8.44
CA PRO A 62 -3.07 10.31 -9.71
C PRO A 62 -2.52 9.01 -10.30
N ASP A 63 -2.22 8.04 -9.46
CA ASP A 63 -1.79 6.69 -9.83
C ASP A 63 -2.94 5.78 -10.28
N GLY A 64 -4.15 6.33 -10.39
CA GLY A 64 -5.38 5.63 -10.76
C GLY A 64 -5.26 4.81 -12.04
N HIS A 65 -5.68 3.54 -12.00
CA HIS A 65 -5.75 2.64 -13.14
C HIS A 65 -6.81 1.55 -12.91
N GLU A 66 -7.12 0.78 -13.95
CA GLU A 66 -8.12 -0.27 -13.89
C GLU A 66 -7.80 -1.28 -12.79
N GLY A 67 -8.76 -1.53 -11.90
CA GLY A 67 -8.71 -2.50 -10.85
C GLY A 67 -9.79 -3.57 -11.01
N TYR A 68 -10.07 -4.30 -9.93
CA TYR A 68 -11.13 -5.30 -9.86
C TYR A 68 -12.34 -4.66 -9.18
N GLY A 69 -13.36 -4.27 -9.96
CA GLY A 69 -14.60 -3.60 -9.55
C GLY A 69 -14.42 -2.15 -9.08
N PHE A 70 -13.55 -1.95 -8.11
CA PHE A 70 -13.13 -0.64 -7.62
C PHE A 70 -11.81 -0.25 -8.30
N PRO A 71 -11.62 0.98 -8.79
CA PRO A 71 -10.36 1.37 -9.42
C PRO A 71 -9.21 1.33 -8.40
N ILE A 72 -8.00 1.00 -8.84
CA ILE A 72 -6.80 1.21 -8.03
C ILE A 72 -6.50 2.72 -8.01
N GLY A 73 -6.09 3.26 -6.88
CA GLY A 73 -6.08 4.70 -6.59
C GLY A 73 -7.42 5.20 -6.07
N GLY A 74 -8.41 4.31 -5.93
CA GLY A 74 -9.76 4.66 -5.50
C GLY A 74 -9.90 4.86 -4.00
N VAL A 75 -10.66 5.90 -3.60
CA VAL A 75 -11.05 6.16 -2.22
C VAL A 75 -12.54 6.48 -2.16
N ALA A 76 -13.25 5.86 -1.22
CA ALA A 76 -14.64 6.17 -0.94
C ALA A 76 -14.96 5.99 0.54
N ALA A 77 -15.72 6.91 1.10
CA ALA A 77 -16.21 6.86 2.47
C ALA A 77 -17.70 6.53 2.48
N PHE A 78 -18.09 5.61 3.36
CA PHE A 78 -19.47 5.21 3.54
C PHE A 78 -19.86 5.40 5.01
N ASP A 79 -21.11 5.69 5.29
CA ASP A 79 -21.62 5.75 6.66
C ASP A 79 -21.27 4.46 7.42
N ALA A 80 -20.83 4.57 8.67
CA ALA A 80 -20.39 3.42 9.44
C ALA A 80 -21.54 2.50 9.90
N GLU A 81 -22.78 2.95 9.85
CA GLU A 81 -23.96 2.18 10.25
C GLU A 81 -24.84 1.81 9.04
N GLU A 82 -25.16 2.80 8.20
CA GLU A 82 -26.09 2.64 7.07
C GLU A 82 -25.37 2.44 5.72
N GLY A 83 -24.05 2.52 5.71
CA GLY A 83 -23.25 2.33 4.51
C GLY A 83 -22.91 0.85 4.25
N ILE A 84 -21.84 0.65 3.51
CA ILE A 84 -21.42 -0.67 3.02
C ILE A 84 -19.94 -0.96 3.29
N VAL A 85 -19.59 -2.24 3.24
CA VAL A 85 -18.22 -2.69 3.05
C VAL A 85 -18.11 -3.55 1.79
N SER A 86 -17.03 -3.34 1.01
CA SER A 86 -16.77 -4.07 -0.24
C SER A 86 -15.35 -4.64 -0.25
N PRO A 87 -15.20 -5.98 -0.46
CA PRO A 87 -13.88 -6.57 -0.71
C PRO A 87 -13.21 -5.99 -1.96
N GLY A 88 -13.99 -5.64 -2.99
CA GLY A 88 -13.52 -4.94 -4.18
C GLY A 88 -12.90 -3.58 -3.87
N GLY A 89 -13.41 -2.86 -2.86
CA GLY A 89 -12.89 -1.58 -2.38
C GLY A 89 -11.66 -1.68 -1.47
N VAL A 90 -11.28 -2.90 -1.06
CA VAL A 90 -10.05 -3.20 -0.32
C VAL A 90 -9.01 -3.81 -1.25
N GLY A 91 -9.42 -4.77 -2.08
CA GLY A 91 -8.55 -5.52 -2.97
C GLY A 91 -8.13 -6.88 -2.40
N TYR A 92 -7.58 -7.73 -3.28
CA TYR A 92 -7.18 -9.10 -2.91
C TYR A 92 -5.99 -9.15 -1.95
N ASP A 93 -5.00 -8.27 -2.13
CA ASP A 93 -3.88 -8.17 -1.22
C ASP A 93 -4.19 -7.18 -0.10
N ILE A 94 -5.03 -7.64 0.85
CA ILE A 94 -5.45 -6.87 2.01
C ILE A 94 -4.22 -6.40 2.78
N ASN A 95 -4.15 -5.10 3.09
CA ASN A 95 -3.00 -4.44 3.71
C ASN A 95 -1.70 -4.68 2.92
N CYS A 96 -1.75 -4.73 1.56
CA CYS A 96 -0.56 -4.39 0.81
C CYS A 96 -0.10 -3.01 1.29
N GLY A 97 1.20 -2.87 1.53
CA GLY A 97 1.73 -1.67 2.17
C GLY A 97 3.24 -1.59 2.09
N VAL A 98 3.77 -0.49 2.59
CA VAL A 98 5.19 -0.17 2.50
C VAL A 98 5.76 0.13 3.89
N ARG A 99 6.95 -0.43 4.17
CA ARG A 99 7.76 -0.05 5.33
C ARG A 99 9.09 0.52 4.84
N LEU A 100 9.50 1.64 5.41
CA LEU A 100 10.79 2.27 5.14
C LEU A 100 11.69 2.15 6.37
N LEU A 101 12.91 1.70 6.15
CA LEU A 101 13.97 1.59 7.15
C LEU A 101 15.09 2.57 6.82
N THR A 102 15.59 3.33 7.80
CA THR A 102 16.85 4.08 7.69
C THR A 102 18.01 3.20 8.11
N THR A 103 19.19 3.43 7.55
CA THR A 103 20.43 2.76 7.96
C THR A 103 21.44 3.78 8.48
N PRO A 104 22.44 3.38 9.25
CA PRO A 104 23.55 4.27 9.64
C PRO A 104 24.54 4.55 8.49
N LEU A 105 24.34 3.91 7.33
CA LEU A 105 25.30 3.88 6.22
C LEU A 105 25.01 4.96 5.17
N GLU A 106 26.05 5.41 4.48
CA GLU A 106 25.97 6.30 3.33
C GLU A 106 26.17 5.53 2.01
N GLU A 107 25.76 6.14 0.89
CA GLU A 107 25.89 5.54 -0.43
C GLU A 107 27.30 5.03 -0.73
N LYS A 108 28.34 5.81 -0.38
CA LYS A 108 29.75 5.44 -0.62
C LYS A 108 30.17 4.13 0.07
N GLU A 109 29.52 3.79 1.20
CA GLU A 109 29.79 2.56 1.96
C GLU A 109 29.03 1.36 1.37
N VAL A 110 27.80 1.60 0.90
CA VAL A 110 26.91 0.55 0.40
C VAL A 110 27.17 0.21 -1.07
N ARG A 111 27.49 1.21 -1.89
CA ARG A 111 27.70 1.04 -3.33
C ARG A 111 28.69 -0.08 -3.69
N PRO A 112 29.87 -0.21 -3.07
CA PRO A 112 30.78 -1.31 -3.36
C PRO A 112 30.26 -2.70 -3.02
N LYS A 113 29.31 -2.80 -2.09
CA LYS A 113 28.73 -4.04 -1.57
C LYS A 113 27.27 -4.28 -2.00
N ILE A 114 26.74 -3.47 -2.92
CA ILE A 114 25.31 -3.52 -3.31
C ILE A 114 24.91 -4.88 -3.87
N VAL A 115 25.78 -5.56 -4.60
CA VAL A 115 25.54 -6.89 -5.15
C VAL A 115 25.40 -7.92 -4.03
N ASP A 116 26.32 -7.90 -3.06
CA ASP A 116 26.31 -8.82 -1.91
C ASP A 116 25.09 -8.55 -1.04
N LEU A 117 24.75 -7.29 -0.80
CA LEU A 117 23.57 -6.91 -0.03
C LEU A 117 22.27 -7.40 -0.68
N CYS A 118 22.07 -7.13 -1.97
CA CYS A 118 20.86 -7.58 -2.67
C CYS A 118 20.75 -9.10 -2.77
N ASN A 119 21.87 -9.80 -2.97
CA ASN A 119 21.90 -11.26 -2.95
C ASN A 119 21.60 -11.81 -1.54
N GLY A 120 22.15 -11.18 -0.49
CA GLY A 120 21.84 -11.51 0.90
C GLY A 120 20.36 -11.31 1.23
N LEU A 121 19.78 -10.15 0.88
CA LEU A 121 18.35 -9.86 1.05
C LEU A 121 17.47 -10.90 0.32
N PHE A 122 17.80 -11.22 -0.92
CA PHE A 122 17.07 -12.22 -1.70
C PHE A 122 17.15 -13.62 -1.12
N LYS A 123 18.29 -13.99 -0.51
CA LYS A 123 18.50 -15.28 0.15
C LYS A 123 17.76 -15.37 1.49
N ASN A 124 17.82 -14.30 2.30
CA ASN A 124 17.30 -14.30 3.66
C ASN A 124 15.79 -14.03 3.71
N VAL A 125 15.23 -13.37 2.70
CA VAL A 125 13.79 -13.09 2.57
C VAL A 125 13.23 -13.89 1.39
N PRO A 126 12.59 -15.04 1.64
CA PRO A 126 12.08 -15.90 0.57
C PRO A 126 11.09 -15.13 -0.32
N SER A 127 11.32 -15.17 -1.63
CA SER A 127 10.60 -14.39 -2.62
C SER A 127 9.98 -15.29 -3.69
N GLY A 128 8.87 -14.83 -4.32
CA GLY A 128 8.19 -15.55 -5.39
C GLY A 128 6.80 -16.06 -5.02
N VAL A 129 6.04 -16.45 -6.06
CA VAL A 129 4.70 -17.02 -5.89
C VAL A 129 4.82 -18.36 -5.13
N GLY A 130 4.07 -18.49 -4.04
CA GLY A 130 4.06 -19.71 -3.23
C GLY A 130 5.33 -19.97 -2.42
N SER A 131 6.26 -19.00 -2.35
CA SER A 131 7.45 -19.13 -1.49
C SER A 131 7.06 -19.43 -0.05
N GLU A 132 7.77 -20.37 0.58
CA GLU A 132 7.59 -20.71 1.99
C GLU A 132 8.59 -19.94 2.85
N GLY A 133 8.10 -19.43 3.99
CA GLY A 133 8.90 -18.66 4.95
C GLY A 133 9.94 -19.53 5.69
N ARG A 134 10.89 -18.85 6.32
CA ARG A 134 11.84 -19.48 7.27
C ARG A 134 11.12 -19.92 8.56
N LEU A 135 10.01 -19.24 8.90
CA LEU A 135 9.19 -19.56 10.05
C LEU A 135 8.28 -20.76 9.78
N ARG A 136 8.20 -21.66 10.74
CA ARG A 136 7.27 -22.78 10.77
C ARG A 136 6.35 -22.59 11.97
N ILE A 137 5.11 -22.16 11.70
CA ILE A 137 4.11 -21.91 12.72
C ILE A 137 2.91 -22.85 12.57
N SER A 138 2.26 -23.17 13.68
CA SER A 138 1.01 -23.93 13.70
C SER A 138 -0.17 -23.06 13.27
N SER A 139 -1.35 -23.66 13.14
CA SER A 139 -2.58 -22.89 12.86
C SER A 139 -3.00 -22.04 14.06
N GLU A 140 -2.77 -22.54 15.25
CA GLU A 140 -3.04 -21.87 16.53
C GLU A 140 -2.12 -20.65 16.72
N GLU A 141 -0.83 -20.81 16.44
CA GLU A 141 0.13 -19.69 16.45
C GLU A 141 -0.21 -18.62 15.39
N LEU A 142 -0.70 -19.03 14.20
CA LEU A 142 -1.19 -18.08 13.22
C LEU A 142 -2.40 -17.32 13.73
N ASP A 143 -3.37 -18.02 14.36
CA ASP A 143 -4.56 -17.40 14.94
C ASP A 143 -4.20 -16.41 16.07
N GLU A 144 -3.17 -16.69 16.84
CA GLU A 144 -2.62 -15.78 17.84
C GLU A 144 -1.94 -14.57 17.17
N ALA A 145 -1.07 -14.81 16.19
CA ALA A 145 -0.35 -13.76 15.48
C ALA A 145 -1.30 -12.75 14.81
N VAL A 146 -2.40 -13.20 14.18
CA VAL A 146 -3.36 -12.29 13.55
C VAL A 146 -4.26 -11.55 14.56
N LYS A 147 -4.36 -12.01 15.80
CA LYS A 147 -5.01 -11.29 16.89
C LYS A 147 -4.11 -10.23 17.51
N LEU A 148 -2.82 -10.55 17.69
CA LEU A 148 -1.85 -9.68 18.38
C LEU A 148 -1.09 -8.75 17.44
N GLY A 149 -1.05 -9.04 16.12
CA GLY A 149 -0.31 -8.24 15.16
C GLY A 149 1.19 -8.23 15.44
N VAL A 150 1.82 -7.08 15.33
CA VAL A 150 3.27 -6.89 15.53
C VAL A 150 3.73 -7.29 16.94
N ASP A 151 2.86 -7.18 17.96
CA ASP A 151 3.19 -7.59 19.33
C ASP A 151 3.59 -9.07 19.40
N TRP A 152 2.89 -9.95 18.67
CA TRP A 152 3.24 -11.37 18.59
C TRP A 152 4.66 -11.59 18.05
N ALA A 153 5.06 -10.86 17.01
CA ALA A 153 6.40 -10.99 16.44
C ALA A 153 7.47 -10.53 17.43
N ILE A 154 7.24 -9.42 18.13
CA ILE A 154 8.14 -8.90 19.17
C ILE A 154 8.30 -9.91 20.32
N GLU A 155 7.21 -10.49 20.80
CA GLU A 155 7.23 -11.52 21.86
C GLU A 155 8.01 -12.78 21.44
N LYS A 156 8.01 -13.11 20.16
CA LYS A 156 8.80 -14.22 19.58
C LYS A 156 10.25 -13.84 19.25
N GLY A 157 10.68 -12.60 19.55
CA GLY A 157 12.05 -12.13 19.31
C GLY A 157 12.32 -11.59 17.91
N TYR A 158 11.28 -11.31 17.11
CA TYR A 158 11.44 -10.73 15.77
C TYR A 158 11.26 -9.22 15.80
N GLY A 159 12.23 -8.48 15.27
CA GLY A 159 12.22 -7.02 15.20
C GLY A 159 12.42 -6.33 16.55
N ASN A 160 12.22 -5.02 16.58
CA ASN A 160 12.43 -4.18 17.75
C ASN A 160 11.10 -3.66 18.28
N LYS A 161 11.02 -3.42 19.59
CA LYS A 161 9.80 -2.88 20.24
C LYS A 161 9.46 -1.49 19.73
N GLU A 162 10.48 -0.68 19.44
CA GLU A 162 10.37 0.67 18.91
C GLU A 162 9.68 0.72 17.54
N ASP A 163 9.82 -0.33 16.73
CA ASP A 163 9.20 -0.40 15.39
C ASP A 163 7.67 -0.24 15.44
N LYS A 164 7.03 -0.66 16.55
CA LYS A 164 5.60 -0.54 16.77
C LYS A 164 5.13 0.93 16.81
N GLU A 165 5.93 1.81 17.41
CA GLU A 165 5.65 3.25 17.50
C GLU A 165 5.77 3.95 16.14
N HIS A 166 6.32 3.26 15.14
CA HIS A 166 6.49 3.70 13.76
C HIS A 166 5.64 2.87 12.79
N CYS A 167 4.52 2.34 13.26
CA CYS A 167 3.62 1.55 12.44
C CYS A 167 2.19 2.13 12.50
N GLU A 168 1.52 2.18 11.38
CA GLU A 168 0.10 2.53 11.30
C GLU A 168 -0.70 1.61 12.23
N GLU A 169 -1.63 2.17 13.03
CA GLU A 169 -2.38 1.44 14.06
C GLU A 169 -1.49 0.70 15.07
N TYR A 170 -0.25 1.15 15.26
CA TYR A 170 0.74 0.43 16.10
C TYR A 170 0.93 -1.04 15.67
N GLY A 171 0.70 -1.33 14.37
CA GLY A 171 0.83 -2.67 13.79
C GLY A 171 -0.26 -3.66 14.15
N ARG A 172 -1.42 -3.17 14.63
CA ARG A 172 -2.56 -4.01 15.03
C ARG A 172 -3.89 -3.28 14.91
N ILE A 173 -4.86 -3.86 14.23
CA ILE A 173 -6.27 -3.44 14.29
C ILE A 173 -7.03 -4.41 15.20
N ALA A 174 -7.77 -3.86 16.16
CA ALA A 174 -8.62 -4.64 17.06
C ALA A 174 -9.82 -5.28 16.34
N GLY A 175 -10.37 -6.35 16.92
CA GLY A 175 -11.55 -7.04 16.39
C GLY A 175 -11.26 -8.01 15.25
N ALA A 176 -10.02 -8.46 15.08
CA ALA A 176 -9.67 -9.60 14.25
C ALA A 176 -10.23 -10.90 14.85
N ASP A 177 -10.98 -11.67 14.06
CA ASP A 177 -11.56 -12.95 14.49
C ASP A 177 -11.16 -14.08 13.53
N PRO A 178 -10.16 -14.92 13.88
CA PRO A 178 -9.72 -16.01 13.04
C PRO A 178 -10.78 -17.12 12.85
N THR A 179 -11.87 -17.15 13.62
CA THR A 179 -12.98 -18.08 13.38
C THR A 179 -13.75 -17.77 12.09
N LYS A 180 -13.59 -16.53 11.56
CA LYS A 180 -14.17 -16.10 10.28
C LYS A 180 -13.26 -16.35 9.08
N VAL A 181 -12.12 -16.98 9.29
CA VAL A 181 -11.12 -17.28 8.27
C VAL A 181 -11.13 -18.76 7.93
N SER A 182 -11.18 -19.09 6.63
CA SER A 182 -11.24 -20.47 6.17
C SER A 182 -9.96 -21.26 6.48
N PRO A 183 -10.07 -22.59 6.66
CA PRO A 183 -8.89 -23.46 6.80
C PRO A 183 -7.90 -23.33 5.61
N THR A 184 -8.41 -23.08 4.39
CA THR A 184 -7.60 -22.86 3.20
C THR A 184 -6.72 -21.61 3.32
N ALA A 185 -7.31 -20.48 3.76
CA ALA A 185 -6.56 -19.26 4.00
C ALA A 185 -5.49 -19.47 5.07
N LYS A 186 -5.82 -20.10 6.19
CA LYS A 186 -4.86 -20.43 7.26
C LYS A 186 -3.71 -21.32 6.77
N LYS A 187 -4.01 -22.37 5.99
CA LYS A 187 -2.99 -23.26 5.38
C LYS A 187 -2.02 -22.47 4.48
N ARG A 188 -2.51 -21.50 3.71
CA ARG A 188 -1.68 -20.61 2.88
C ARG A 188 -0.86 -19.66 3.73
N GLY A 189 -1.47 -19.00 4.71
CA GLY A 189 -0.86 -17.99 5.57
C GLY A 189 0.31 -18.52 6.37
N ARG A 190 0.13 -19.62 7.11
CA ARG A 190 1.16 -20.19 8.01
C ARG A 190 2.47 -20.57 7.32
N LYS A 191 2.44 -20.82 6.00
CA LYS A 191 3.62 -21.14 5.22
C LYS A 191 4.36 -19.93 4.67
N GLN A 192 3.67 -18.78 4.58
CA GLN A 192 4.16 -17.59 3.90
C GLN A 192 4.54 -16.43 4.84
N PHE A 193 4.55 -16.68 6.14
CA PHE A 193 5.00 -15.68 7.13
C PHE A 193 6.48 -15.34 6.92
N GLY A 194 6.83 -14.04 6.94
CA GLY A 194 8.19 -13.57 6.69
C GLY A 194 8.66 -13.75 5.23
N THR A 195 7.72 -13.76 4.25
CA THR A 195 8.04 -13.83 2.82
C THR A 195 7.65 -12.60 2.06
N LEU A 196 8.41 -12.26 1.01
CA LEU A 196 8.18 -11.07 0.20
C LEU A 196 7.05 -11.26 -0.81
N GLY A 197 7.03 -12.34 -1.54
CA GLY A 197 6.06 -12.57 -2.61
C GLY A 197 6.58 -12.25 -4.00
N ALA A 198 5.65 -11.89 -4.90
CA ALA A 198 5.94 -11.65 -6.30
C ALA A 198 5.14 -10.44 -6.84
N GLY A 199 5.28 -10.14 -8.11
CA GLY A 199 4.63 -9.03 -8.78
C GLY A 199 5.24 -7.69 -8.36
N ASN A 200 4.41 -6.73 -7.92
CA ASN A 200 4.86 -5.42 -7.46
C ASN A 200 5.57 -5.44 -6.08
N HIS A 201 5.66 -6.57 -5.38
CA HIS A 201 6.40 -6.68 -4.12
C HIS A 201 7.90 -6.66 -4.34
N PHE A 202 8.62 -5.98 -3.45
CA PHE A 202 10.07 -5.83 -3.54
C PHE A 202 10.72 -5.48 -2.19
N LEU A 203 12.03 -5.71 -2.11
CA LEU A 203 12.95 -5.08 -1.18
C LEU A 203 13.86 -4.17 -2.02
N GLU A 204 13.91 -2.89 -1.71
CA GLU A 204 14.71 -1.93 -2.47
C GLU A 204 15.66 -1.17 -1.56
N VAL A 205 16.94 -1.25 -1.86
CA VAL A 205 17.98 -0.44 -1.23
C VAL A 205 18.06 0.87 -2.00
N GLN A 206 17.88 1.97 -1.29
CA GLN A 206 17.78 3.31 -1.86
C GLN A 206 18.75 4.27 -1.17
N VAL A 207 19.01 5.40 -1.79
CA VAL A 207 19.68 6.54 -1.17
C VAL A 207 18.72 7.73 -1.12
N VAL A 208 18.72 8.47 -0.03
CA VAL A 208 18.03 9.78 0.05
C VAL A 208 18.78 10.75 -0.86
N GLU A 209 18.19 11.02 -2.03
CA GLU A 209 18.80 11.83 -3.07
C GLU A 209 18.58 13.31 -2.85
N LYS A 210 17.36 13.67 -2.36
CA LYS A 210 16.99 15.08 -2.15
C LYS A 210 15.97 15.21 -1.02
N ILE A 211 16.17 16.22 -0.19
CA ILE A 211 15.22 16.67 0.83
C ILE A 211 14.52 17.93 0.33
N PHE A 212 13.18 17.96 0.43
CA PHE A 212 12.33 19.10 0.08
C PHE A 212 11.80 19.83 1.31
N ASN A 213 11.64 19.11 2.43
CA ASN A 213 11.21 19.67 3.72
C ASN A 213 12.14 19.20 4.83
N GLU A 214 13.14 20.01 5.12
CA GLU A 214 14.21 19.68 6.10
C GLU A 214 13.66 19.41 7.50
N LYS A 215 12.70 20.22 7.97
CA LYS A 215 12.11 20.09 9.32
C LYS A 215 11.39 18.76 9.52
N VAL A 216 10.63 18.33 8.51
CA VAL A 216 9.90 17.07 8.57
C VAL A 216 10.85 15.89 8.35
N ALA A 217 11.81 16.03 7.42
CA ALA A 217 12.81 14.99 7.14
C ALA A 217 13.65 14.68 8.38
N GLU A 218 14.10 15.69 9.11
CA GLU A 218 14.84 15.54 10.38
C GLU A 218 14.03 14.72 11.40
N LYS A 219 12.72 15.02 11.54
CA LYS A 219 11.81 14.28 12.44
C LYS A 219 11.56 12.85 11.99
N PHE A 220 11.63 12.59 10.68
CA PHE A 220 11.56 11.24 10.11
C PHE A 220 12.91 10.50 10.15
N GLY A 221 13.97 11.18 10.61
CA GLY A 221 15.32 10.63 10.67
C GLY A 221 15.98 10.49 9.29
N LEU A 222 15.57 11.29 8.31
CA LEU A 222 16.09 11.29 6.94
C LEU A 222 17.11 12.40 6.72
N ARG A 223 18.21 12.10 6.03
CA ARG A 223 19.21 13.06 5.56
C ARG A 223 19.72 12.67 4.19
N GLU A 224 20.15 13.63 3.39
CA GLU A 224 20.73 13.37 2.07
C GLU A 224 21.98 12.48 2.17
N GLY A 225 22.15 11.60 1.19
CA GLY A 225 23.25 10.61 1.14
C GLY A 225 23.05 9.36 2.02
N MET A 226 22.07 9.37 2.94
CA MET A 226 21.74 8.21 3.78
C MET A 226 21.14 7.09 2.94
N VAL A 227 21.56 5.85 3.22
CA VAL A 227 20.94 4.66 2.61
C VAL A 227 19.71 4.23 3.42
N THR A 228 18.65 3.90 2.70
CA THR A 228 17.41 3.37 3.22
C THR A 228 17.09 2.02 2.60
N THR A 229 16.21 1.23 3.23
CA THR A 229 15.64 0.01 2.64
C THR A 229 14.12 0.08 2.70
N MET A 230 13.49 -0.03 1.54
CA MET A 230 12.03 -0.05 1.41
C MET A 230 11.54 -1.48 1.24
N ILE A 231 10.52 -1.85 2.01
CA ILE A 231 9.86 -3.16 1.98
C ILE A 231 8.45 -2.94 1.46
N HIS A 232 8.11 -3.46 0.28
CA HIS A 232 6.76 -3.46 -0.25
C HIS A 232 6.21 -4.87 -0.23
N CYS A 233 5.25 -5.14 0.66
CA CYS A 233 4.66 -6.46 0.83
C CYS A 233 3.29 -6.38 1.51
N GLY A 234 2.47 -7.42 1.36
CA GLY A 234 1.11 -7.49 1.91
C GLY A 234 0.82 -8.78 2.68
N SER A 235 -0.45 -9.15 2.71
CA SER A 235 -0.99 -10.31 3.43
C SER A 235 -0.80 -11.65 2.72
N ARG A 236 -0.10 -11.67 1.62
CA ARG A 236 0.23 -12.86 0.86
C ARG A 236 -1.02 -13.67 0.48
N GLY A 237 -0.88 -14.99 0.30
CA GLY A 237 -1.99 -15.88 0.01
C GLY A 237 -3.07 -15.95 1.09
N TYR A 238 -2.78 -15.47 2.31
CA TYR A 238 -3.74 -15.40 3.41
C TYR A 238 -4.86 -14.39 3.10
N GLY A 239 -4.52 -13.13 2.88
CA GLY A 239 -5.49 -12.09 2.54
C GLY A 239 -6.14 -12.31 1.18
N HIS A 240 -5.40 -12.81 0.18
CA HIS A 240 -5.97 -13.21 -1.09
C HIS A 240 -7.11 -14.22 -0.95
N GLN A 241 -6.92 -15.25 -0.11
CA GLN A 241 -7.94 -16.26 0.10
C GLN A 241 -9.13 -15.69 0.87
N ILE A 242 -8.89 -14.86 1.89
CA ILE A 242 -9.95 -14.17 2.63
C ILE A 242 -10.83 -13.34 1.69
N CYS A 243 -10.23 -12.54 0.80
CA CYS A 243 -11.00 -11.78 -0.18
C CYS A 243 -11.84 -12.71 -1.08
N SER A 244 -11.21 -13.77 -1.63
CA SER A 244 -11.90 -14.75 -2.50
C SER A 244 -13.05 -15.48 -1.82
N ASP A 245 -12.88 -15.86 -0.56
CA ASP A 245 -13.89 -16.62 0.20
C ASP A 245 -15.12 -15.77 0.55
N ASN A 246 -14.93 -14.44 0.67
CA ASN A 246 -16.01 -13.53 1.05
C ASN A 246 -16.82 -12.97 -0.13
N ILE A 247 -16.32 -13.02 -1.37
CA ILE A 247 -17.07 -12.54 -2.54
C ILE A 247 -18.36 -13.34 -2.80
N PRO A 248 -18.35 -14.70 -2.84
CA PRO A 248 -19.56 -15.46 -3.11
C PRO A 248 -20.72 -15.21 -2.12
N PRO A 249 -20.52 -15.17 -0.78
CA PRO A 249 -21.57 -14.81 0.17
C PRO A 249 -22.18 -13.43 -0.07
N LEU A 250 -21.35 -12.43 -0.47
CA LEU A 250 -21.82 -11.08 -0.77
C LEU A 250 -22.66 -11.04 -2.07
N LEU A 251 -22.27 -11.80 -3.08
CA LEU A 251 -23.06 -11.94 -4.31
C LEU A 251 -24.40 -12.62 -4.05
N GLU A 252 -24.44 -13.60 -3.17
CA GLU A 252 -25.69 -14.26 -2.75
C GLU A 252 -26.60 -13.30 -1.97
N LEU A 253 -26.02 -12.52 -1.03
CA LEU A 253 -26.71 -11.46 -0.32
C LEU A 253 -27.33 -10.45 -1.30
N ALA A 254 -26.54 -10.01 -2.29
CA ALA A 254 -27.00 -9.04 -3.29
C ALA A 254 -28.21 -9.57 -4.09
N ARG A 255 -28.23 -10.87 -4.46
CA ARG A 255 -29.37 -11.50 -5.13
C ARG A 255 -30.60 -11.60 -4.20
N ARG A 256 -30.38 -12.07 -2.96
CA ARG A 256 -31.46 -12.27 -1.97
C ARG A 256 -32.18 -10.96 -1.63
N GLU A 257 -31.43 -9.88 -1.51
CA GLU A 257 -31.93 -8.56 -1.10
C GLU A 257 -32.15 -7.60 -2.28
N ASN A 258 -31.98 -8.10 -3.51
CA ASN A 258 -32.10 -7.31 -4.75
C ASN A 258 -31.30 -6.01 -4.70
N LEU A 259 -30.04 -6.09 -4.26
CA LEU A 259 -29.13 -4.93 -4.17
C LEU A 259 -28.66 -4.50 -5.56
N TRP A 260 -28.55 -3.19 -5.77
CA TRP A 260 -27.98 -2.65 -7.00
C TRP A 260 -26.48 -2.99 -7.10
N LEU A 261 -26.11 -3.75 -8.13
CA LEU A 261 -24.75 -4.23 -8.35
C LEU A 261 -24.35 -4.03 -9.81
N PRO A 262 -23.64 -2.94 -10.14
CA PRO A 262 -23.26 -2.62 -11.53
C PRO A 262 -22.17 -3.54 -12.09
N ASP A 263 -21.39 -4.16 -11.22
CA ASP A 263 -20.32 -5.09 -11.57
C ASP A 263 -20.17 -6.13 -10.44
N LYS A 264 -20.09 -7.41 -10.79
CA LYS A 264 -19.90 -8.50 -9.81
C LYS A 264 -18.64 -8.35 -8.99
N GLU A 265 -17.62 -7.72 -9.58
CA GLU A 265 -16.34 -7.42 -8.93
C GLU A 265 -16.48 -6.34 -7.84
N LEU A 266 -17.57 -5.58 -7.85
CA LEU A 266 -17.91 -4.55 -6.87
C LEU A 266 -18.89 -5.06 -5.78
N ALA A 267 -18.95 -6.39 -5.56
CA ALA A 267 -19.77 -7.00 -4.53
C ALA A 267 -19.58 -6.30 -3.17
N TYR A 268 -20.68 -6.02 -2.48
CA TYR A 268 -20.69 -5.35 -1.18
C TYR A 268 -21.74 -5.92 -0.25
N ALA A 269 -21.64 -5.60 1.02
CA ALA A 269 -22.66 -5.89 2.02
C ALA A 269 -22.98 -4.65 2.86
N PRO A 270 -24.25 -4.40 3.20
CA PRO A 270 -24.65 -3.39 4.18
C PRO A 270 -23.94 -3.63 5.51
N MET A 271 -23.47 -2.58 6.18
CA MET A 271 -22.67 -2.65 7.41
C MET A 271 -23.38 -3.44 8.52
N LYS A 272 -24.69 -3.38 8.61
CA LYS A 272 -25.50 -4.11 9.60
C LYS A 272 -25.66 -5.60 9.31
N SER A 273 -25.28 -6.07 8.12
CA SER A 273 -25.42 -7.49 7.74
C SER A 273 -24.38 -8.38 8.42
N LYS A 274 -24.73 -9.65 8.62
CA LYS A 274 -23.81 -10.67 9.14
C LYS A 274 -22.63 -10.89 8.21
N GLU A 275 -22.83 -10.81 6.91
CA GLU A 275 -21.83 -10.95 5.87
C GLU A 275 -20.78 -9.84 5.97
N ALA A 276 -21.20 -8.59 6.17
CA ALA A 276 -20.29 -7.47 6.38
C ALA A 276 -19.44 -7.65 7.65
N GLN A 277 -20.06 -8.00 8.77
CA GLN A 277 -19.37 -8.21 10.05
C GLN A 277 -18.36 -9.36 9.96
N ASN A 278 -18.72 -10.47 9.29
CA ASN A 278 -17.80 -11.59 9.06
C ASN A 278 -16.62 -11.18 8.19
N TYR A 279 -16.87 -10.45 7.09
CA TYR A 279 -15.80 -9.96 6.23
C TYR A 279 -14.85 -8.99 6.96
N ILE A 280 -15.39 -8.02 7.71
CA ILE A 280 -14.57 -7.06 8.47
C ILE A 280 -13.68 -7.78 9.48
N ALA A 281 -14.20 -8.76 10.20
CA ALA A 281 -13.45 -9.54 11.17
C ALA A 281 -12.32 -10.36 10.51
N ALA A 282 -12.60 -11.00 9.37
CA ALA A 282 -11.60 -11.74 8.58
C ALA A 282 -10.57 -10.80 7.92
N MET A 283 -11.00 -9.65 7.36
CA MET A 283 -10.13 -8.63 6.81
C MET A 283 -9.13 -8.13 7.85
N ARG A 284 -9.57 -7.86 9.07
CA ARG A 284 -8.69 -7.44 10.19
C ARG A 284 -7.62 -8.48 10.51
N CYS A 285 -7.92 -9.76 10.39
CA CYS A 285 -6.90 -10.82 10.49
C CYS A 285 -5.83 -10.68 9.41
N ALA A 286 -6.21 -10.41 8.15
CA ALA A 286 -5.27 -10.20 7.06
C ALA A 286 -4.47 -8.91 7.22
N VAL A 287 -5.08 -7.85 7.77
CA VAL A 287 -4.40 -6.59 8.10
C VAL A 287 -3.28 -6.82 9.12
N ASN A 288 -3.59 -7.50 10.22
CA ASN A 288 -2.62 -7.80 11.27
C ASN A 288 -1.52 -8.74 10.76
N TYR A 289 -1.90 -9.73 9.92
CA TYR A 289 -0.94 -10.60 9.24
C TYR A 289 0.09 -9.79 8.43
N ALA A 290 -0.36 -8.83 7.63
CA ALA A 290 0.53 -8.08 6.75
C ALA A 290 1.48 -7.15 7.51
N PHE A 291 1.02 -6.47 8.57
CA PHE A 291 1.91 -5.70 9.44
C PHE A 291 2.97 -6.59 10.09
N THR A 292 2.58 -7.74 10.62
CA THR A 292 3.49 -8.73 11.21
C THR A 292 4.46 -9.29 10.18
N ASN A 293 3.99 -9.56 8.95
CA ASN A 293 4.82 -10.06 7.85
C ASN A 293 5.94 -9.06 7.50
N ARG A 294 5.60 -7.77 7.31
CA ARG A 294 6.61 -6.72 7.04
C ARG A 294 7.55 -6.50 8.22
N HIS A 295 7.08 -6.64 9.44
CA HIS A 295 7.90 -6.55 10.64
C HIS A 295 8.96 -7.67 10.71
N ILE A 296 8.56 -8.91 10.42
CA ILE A 296 9.47 -10.06 10.34
C ILE A 296 10.46 -9.91 9.18
N ILE A 297 10.02 -9.40 8.02
CA ILE A 297 10.92 -9.09 6.91
C ILE A 297 11.96 -8.04 7.33
N ALA A 298 11.55 -7.01 8.08
CA ALA A 298 12.48 -6.00 8.60
C ALA A 298 13.54 -6.60 9.54
N HIS A 299 13.18 -7.62 10.33
CA HIS A 299 14.14 -8.37 11.13
C HIS A 299 15.18 -9.08 10.23
N TRP A 300 14.74 -9.78 9.17
CA TRP A 300 15.66 -10.43 8.23
C TRP A 300 16.54 -9.44 7.45
N VAL A 301 16.01 -8.23 7.19
CA VAL A 301 16.80 -7.15 6.59
C VAL A 301 17.93 -6.75 7.53
N ARG A 302 17.66 -6.54 8.81
CA ARG A 302 18.69 -6.20 9.83
C ARG A 302 19.77 -7.26 9.92
N GLU A 303 19.41 -8.55 10.00
CA GLU A 303 20.38 -9.66 9.97
C GLU A 303 21.24 -9.64 8.69
N THR A 304 20.64 -9.29 7.54
CA THR A 304 21.40 -9.24 6.28
C THR A 304 22.41 -8.10 6.29
N TYR A 305 22.05 -6.95 6.85
CA TYR A 305 22.99 -5.84 6.99
C TYR A 305 24.16 -6.19 7.92
N ASP A 306 23.92 -6.90 9.02
CA ASP A 306 24.99 -7.39 9.90
C ASP A 306 25.92 -8.35 9.15
N GLN A 307 25.38 -9.26 8.35
CA GLN A 307 26.19 -10.22 7.56
C GLN A 307 27.09 -9.52 6.53
N VAL A 308 26.63 -8.41 5.93
CA VAL A 308 27.36 -7.73 4.83
C VAL A 308 28.30 -6.62 5.34
N PHE A 309 27.89 -5.89 6.38
CA PHE A 309 28.59 -4.67 6.85
C PHE A 309 29.25 -4.83 8.21
N GLY A 310 28.97 -5.91 8.92
CA GLY A 310 29.50 -6.20 10.25
C GLY A 310 28.46 -6.13 11.35
N GLU A 311 28.69 -6.86 12.40
CA GLU A 311 27.82 -6.97 13.56
C GLU A 311 27.49 -5.60 14.19
N GLY A 312 26.24 -5.40 14.59
CA GLY A 312 25.74 -4.17 15.22
C GLY A 312 25.28 -3.08 14.24
N VAL A 313 25.42 -3.29 12.91
CA VAL A 313 24.83 -2.37 11.90
C VAL A 313 23.30 -2.52 11.88
N GLY A 314 22.80 -3.75 11.94
CA GLY A 314 21.38 -4.05 11.95
C GLY A 314 20.62 -3.45 13.13
N GLU A 315 21.24 -3.41 14.32
CA GLU A 315 20.67 -2.78 15.53
C GLU A 315 20.43 -1.27 15.36
N LYS A 316 21.24 -0.61 14.53
CA LYS A 316 21.13 0.83 14.24
C LYS A 316 20.11 1.16 13.15
N ILE A 317 19.54 0.14 12.49
CA ILE A 317 18.49 0.30 11.48
C ILE A 317 17.16 0.60 12.17
N LYS A 318 16.56 1.76 11.84
CA LYS A 318 15.31 2.23 12.44
C LYS A 318 14.18 2.24 11.41
N THR A 319 12.96 1.97 11.87
CA THR A 319 11.76 2.13 11.04
C THR A 319 11.38 3.61 10.96
N VAL A 320 11.25 4.14 9.75
CA VAL A 320 10.64 5.46 9.53
C VAL A 320 9.13 5.33 9.69
N TYR A 321 8.49 4.44 8.94
CA TYR A 321 7.07 4.16 9.06
C TYR A 321 6.69 2.86 8.34
N ASP A 322 5.52 2.32 8.71
CA ASP A 322 4.85 1.21 8.02
C ASP A 322 3.40 1.61 7.77
N VAL A 323 2.97 1.62 6.51
CA VAL A 323 1.67 2.13 6.09
C VAL A 323 0.98 1.20 5.10
N ALA A 324 -0.33 1.01 5.28
CA ALA A 324 -1.20 0.25 4.37
C ALA A 324 -1.72 1.10 3.22
N HIS A 325 -1.96 0.47 2.05
CA HIS A 325 -2.64 1.13 0.93
C HIS A 325 -3.79 0.32 0.32
N ASN A 326 -4.17 -0.82 0.95
CA ASN A 326 -5.34 -1.65 0.58
C ASN A 326 -6.12 -2.02 1.85
N ILE A 327 -7.10 -1.19 2.24
CA ILE A 327 -7.77 -1.36 3.53
C ILE A 327 -9.12 -0.63 3.55
N ALA A 328 -10.04 -1.10 4.41
CA ALA A 328 -11.21 -0.33 4.85
C ALA A 328 -11.12 -0.10 6.35
N LYS A 329 -11.24 1.15 6.79
CA LYS A 329 -11.14 1.55 8.20
C LYS A 329 -12.35 2.36 8.63
N ILE A 330 -12.76 2.16 9.88
CA ILE A 330 -13.71 3.05 10.54
C ILE A 330 -12.93 4.24 11.09
N GLU A 331 -13.22 5.41 10.57
CA GLU A 331 -12.54 6.67 10.90
C GLU A 331 -13.57 7.74 11.25
N GLU A 332 -13.20 8.73 12.07
CA GLU A 332 -14.03 9.89 12.36
C GLU A 332 -13.57 11.07 11.51
N HIS A 333 -14.48 11.62 10.72
CA HIS A 333 -14.23 12.80 9.89
C HIS A 333 -15.31 13.86 10.12
N GLU A 334 -15.00 15.10 9.79
CA GLU A 334 -15.96 16.18 9.81
C GLU A 334 -16.67 16.30 8.46
N VAL A 335 -17.99 16.26 8.48
CA VAL A 335 -18.87 16.46 7.31
C VAL A 335 -19.87 17.54 7.65
N GLU A 336 -19.87 18.64 6.90
CA GLU A 336 -20.77 19.78 7.11
C GLU A 336 -20.80 20.30 8.57
N GLY A 337 -19.59 20.37 9.19
CA GLY A 337 -19.43 20.83 10.57
C GLY A 337 -19.81 19.80 11.66
N LYS A 338 -20.13 18.56 11.28
CA LYS A 338 -20.49 17.49 12.21
C LYS A 338 -19.47 16.33 12.13
N LYS A 339 -19.07 15.82 13.29
CA LYS A 339 -18.25 14.60 13.36
C LYS A 339 -19.12 13.38 13.01
N GLN A 340 -18.66 12.60 12.05
CA GLN A 340 -19.33 11.39 11.58
C GLN A 340 -18.32 10.23 11.50
N LYS A 341 -18.74 9.06 11.99
CA LYS A 341 -17.99 7.80 11.77
C LYS A 341 -18.32 7.26 10.40
N MET A 342 -17.29 6.89 9.66
CA MET A 342 -17.45 6.33 8.32
C MET A 342 -16.46 5.21 8.05
N VAL A 343 -16.82 4.31 7.14
CA VAL A 343 -15.92 3.29 6.62
C VAL A 343 -15.21 3.84 5.40
N VAL A 344 -13.95 4.21 5.56
CA VAL A 344 -13.12 4.73 4.47
C VAL A 344 -12.40 3.57 3.78
N HIS A 345 -12.79 3.30 2.53
CA HIS A 345 -12.11 2.33 1.66
C HIS A 345 -10.97 3.01 0.91
N ARG A 346 -9.79 2.38 0.95
CA ARG A 346 -8.59 2.78 0.19
C ARG A 346 -8.08 1.56 -0.56
N LYS A 347 -8.15 1.59 -1.88
CA LYS A 347 -7.62 0.55 -2.75
C LYS A 347 -6.52 1.14 -3.64
N GLY A 348 -5.28 0.79 -3.35
CA GLY A 348 -4.16 1.48 -3.97
C GLY A 348 -4.16 2.97 -3.64
N ALA A 349 -4.47 3.30 -2.40
CA ALA A 349 -4.43 4.65 -1.86
C ALA A 349 -3.99 4.60 -0.39
N THR A 350 -3.22 5.58 0.04
CA THR A 350 -2.55 5.61 1.34
C THR A 350 -3.21 6.61 2.27
N ARG A 351 -3.36 6.28 3.54
CA ARG A 351 -3.78 7.26 4.55
C ARG A 351 -2.67 8.31 4.74
N ALA A 352 -3.04 9.57 4.76
CA ALA A 352 -2.17 10.73 4.86
C ALA A 352 -2.76 11.76 5.84
N PHE A 353 -2.81 11.42 7.12
CA PHE A 353 -3.36 12.31 8.14
C PHE A 353 -2.36 13.42 8.48
N PRO A 354 -2.82 14.68 8.59
CA PRO A 354 -2.00 15.80 9.06
C PRO A 354 -1.71 15.69 10.56
N ALA A 355 -0.83 16.57 11.04
CA ALA A 355 -0.59 16.76 12.47
C ALA A 355 -1.89 17.01 13.25
N GLY A 356 -1.92 16.57 14.51
CA GLY A 356 -3.05 16.76 15.42
C GLY A 356 -4.12 15.66 15.38
N ARG A 357 -4.01 14.67 14.51
CA ARG A 357 -4.95 13.55 14.46
C ARG A 357 -4.62 12.53 15.57
N PRO A 358 -5.60 12.15 16.42
CA PRO A 358 -5.38 11.24 17.55
C PRO A 358 -5.04 9.80 17.13
N GLU A 359 -5.36 9.41 15.89
CA GLU A 359 -5.06 8.09 15.33
C GLU A 359 -3.57 7.92 14.98
N LEU A 360 -2.80 9.01 14.98
CA LEU A 360 -1.38 8.95 14.68
C LEU A 360 -0.60 8.40 15.89
N PRO A 361 0.42 7.57 15.67
CA PRO A 361 1.38 7.22 16.70
C PRO A 361 2.02 8.47 17.31
N LYS A 362 2.38 8.40 18.60
CA LYS A 362 2.93 9.54 19.36
C LYS A 362 4.09 10.24 18.66
N ALA A 363 4.94 9.47 17.97
CA ALA A 363 6.07 10.00 17.22
C ALA A 363 5.66 11.00 16.13
N TYR A 364 4.42 10.91 15.62
CA TYR A 364 3.97 11.67 14.44
C TYR A 364 2.79 12.62 14.70
N ILE A 365 2.23 12.61 15.92
CA ILE A 365 1.02 13.39 16.25
C ILE A 365 1.20 14.91 15.99
N ASN A 366 2.41 15.43 16.18
CA ASN A 366 2.73 16.85 15.99
C ASN A 366 3.37 17.15 14.61
N ILE A 367 3.53 16.14 13.76
CA ILE A 367 4.25 16.27 12.48
C ILE A 367 3.31 15.97 11.31
N GLY A 368 2.49 14.95 11.44
CA GLY A 368 1.69 14.32 10.39
C GLY A 368 2.20 12.93 10.03
N GLN A 369 1.35 12.16 9.39
CA GLN A 369 1.62 10.77 9.01
C GLN A 369 2.66 10.72 7.88
N PRO A 370 3.75 9.95 8.05
CA PRO A 370 4.63 9.65 6.93
C PRO A 370 3.91 8.83 5.87
N VAL A 371 4.06 9.21 4.63
CA VAL A 371 3.48 8.52 3.47
C VAL A 371 4.61 8.02 2.57
N LEU A 372 4.58 6.76 2.21
CA LEU A 372 5.64 6.10 1.47
C LEU A 372 5.14 5.74 0.08
N ILE A 373 5.71 6.35 -0.95
CA ILE A 373 5.27 6.21 -2.34
C ILE A 373 6.35 5.52 -3.16
N PRO A 374 6.27 4.20 -3.35
CA PRO A 374 7.21 3.46 -4.18
C PRO A 374 7.04 3.79 -5.66
N GLY A 375 8.16 4.00 -6.36
CA GLY A 375 8.21 4.01 -7.80
C GLY A 375 8.39 2.61 -8.37
N SER A 376 8.86 2.52 -9.62
CA SER A 376 9.31 1.27 -10.23
C SER A 376 10.81 1.05 -9.95
N MET A 377 11.32 -0.17 -10.25
CA MET A 377 12.73 -0.52 -9.98
C MET A 377 13.80 0.34 -10.69
N GLY A 378 13.41 1.20 -11.61
CA GLY A 378 14.32 2.09 -12.35
C GLY A 378 14.05 3.56 -12.09
N THR A 379 13.07 3.89 -11.27
CA THR A 379 12.62 5.27 -10.99
C THR A 379 12.73 5.57 -9.50
N ALA A 380 12.54 6.83 -9.12
CA ALA A 380 12.58 7.23 -7.71
C ALA A 380 11.36 6.74 -6.93
N SER A 381 11.51 6.69 -5.60
CA SER A 381 10.42 6.63 -4.62
C SER A 381 10.37 7.93 -3.83
N TYR A 382 9.26 8.18 -3.13
CA TYR A 382 9.10 9.41 -2.36
C TYR A 382 8.61 9.15 -0.94
N VAL A 383 9.00 10.05 -0.04
CA VAL A 383 8.42 10.19 1.29
C VAL A 383 7.64 11.50 1.32
N LEU A 384 6.37 11.42 1.69
CA LEU A 384 5.49 12.58 1.85
C LEU A 384 4.99 12.65 3.30
N VAL A 385 4.26 13.71 3.60
CA VAL A 385 3.55 13.89 4.88
C VAL A 385 2.13 14.37 4.61
N GLY A 386 1.18 13.95 5.46
CA GLY A 386 -0.22 14.35 5.35
C GLY A 386 -0.41 15.84 5.55
N ASN A 387 -1.31 16.44 4.76
CA ASN A 387 -1.63 17.87 4.76
C ASN A 387 -3.08 18.09 5.27
N PRO A 388 -3.37 19.16 6.04
CA PRO A 388 -4.73 19.44 6.54
C PRO A 388 -5.80 19.50 5.46
N LYS A 389 -5.51 20.07 4.27
CA LYS A 389 -6.43 20.10 3.15
C LYS A 389 -6.81 18.68 2.67
N GLY A 390 -5.91 17.70 2.82
CA GLY A 390 -6.18 16.30 2.51
C GLY A 390 -7.34 15.71 3.32
N LEU A 391 -7.54 16.13 4.58
CA LEU A 391 -8.72 15.72 5.36
C LEU A 391 -10.01 16.22 4.74
N GLU A 392 -10.02 17.47 4.29
CA GLU A 392 -11.20 18.15 3.77
C GLU A 392 -11.64 17.58 2.41
N VAL A 393 -10.68 17.36 1.49
CA VAL A 393 -10.97 17.03 0.09
C VAL A 393 -10.75 15.56 -0.27
N ALA A 394 -10.00 14.81 0.54
CA ALA A 394 -9.56 13.44 0.20
C ALA A 394 -9.69 12.44 1.37
N TRP A 395 -10.45 12.74 2.42
CA TRP A 395 -10.58 11.89 3.59
C TRP A 395 -9.22 11.53 4.20
N GLY A 396 -8.27 12.49 4.20
CA GLY A 396 -6.89 12.23 4.61
C GLY A 396 -6.24 11.10 3.83
N SER A 397 -6.36 11.11 2.52
CA SER A 397 -5.82 10.08 1.64
C SER A 397 -4.97 10.68 0.53
N THR A 398 -4.01 9.89 0.01
CA THR A 398 -3.14 10.25 -1.12
C THR A 398 -2.82 9.00 -1.96
N CYS A 399 -2.01 9.13 -3.01
CA CYS A 399 -1.59 8.01 -3.86
C CYS A 399 -0.80 6.94 -3.07
N HIS A 400 -0.59 5.77 -3.68
CA HIS A 400 0.15 4.66 -3.06
C HIS A 400 1.45 4.30 -3.78
N GLY A 401 1.63 4.70 -5.02
CA GLY A 401 2.77 4.35 -5.86
C GLY A 401 2.70 5.02 -7.22
N ALA A 402 3.46 4.51 -8.19
CA ALA A 402 3.45 5.07 -9.54
C ALA A 402 2.14 4.75 -10.30
N GLY A 403 1.51 3.61 -10.05
CA GLY A 403 0.38 3.13 -10.85
C GLY A 403 0.81 2.60 -12.20
N ARG A 404 0.10 1.59 -12.72
CA ARG A 404 0.45 0.97 -14.01
C ARG A 404 -0.15 1.72 -15.19
N THR A 405 0.55 1.65 -16.33
CA THR A 405 0.07 2.09 -17.65
C THR A 405 -0.14 0.90 -18.59
N MET A 406 0.48 -0.25 -18.29
CA MET A 406 0.39 -1.48 -19.09
C MET A 406 -0.08 -2.63 -18.19
N SER A 407 -0.82 -3.58 -18.77
CA SER A 407 -1.10 -4.84 -18.12
C SER A 407 0.19 -5.66 -17.92
N ARG A 408 0.20 -6.55 -16.92
CA ARG A 408 1.36 -7.45 -16.71
C ARG A 408 1.68 -8.30 -17.92
N GLY A 409 0.64 -8.81 -18.61
CA GLY A 409 0.80 -9.61 -19.81
C GLY A 409 1.41 -8.82 -20.97
N GLU A 410 1.03 -7.57 -21.13
CA GLU A 410 1.60 -6.67 -22.13
C GLU A 410 3.08 -6.37 -21.85
N ALA A 411 3.41 -5.98 -20.62
CA ALA A 411 4.78 -5.73 -20.20
C ALA A 411 5.71 -6.93 -20.45
N ILE A 412 5.24 -8.16 -20.16
CA ILE A 412 6.01 -9.40 -20.45
C ILE A 412 6.24 -9.60 -21.95
N ARG A 413 5.27 -9.24 -22.81
CA ARG A 413 5.40 -9.39 -24.26
C ARG A 413 6.31 -8.32 -24.89
N THR A 414 6.35 -7.13 -24.31
CA THR A 414 7.08 -5.97 -24.87
C THR A 414 8.50 -5.83 -24.36
N HIS A 415 8.84 -6.45 -23.22
CA HIS A 415 10.15 -6.31 -22.57
C HIS A 415 10.90 -7.64 -22.48
N ASN A 416 12.22 -7.55 -22.67
CA ASN A 416 13.17 -8.62 -22.34
C ASN A 416 13.78 -8.36 -20.96
N GLY A 417 13.45 -9.19 -19.96
CA GLY A 417 13.88 -8.96 -18.58
C GLY A 417 15.40 -9.05 -18.36
N GLU A 418 16.14 -9.88 -19.13
CA GLU A 418 17.61 -9.95 -19.02
C GLU A 418 18.26 -8.70 -19.61
N GLN A 419 17.78 -8.24 -20.76
CA GLN A 419 18.25 -6.99 -21.36
C GLN A 419 17.97 -5.80 -20.43
N LEU A 420 16.75 -5.71 -19.87
CA LEU A 420 16.37 -4.64 -18.93
C LEU A 420 17.25 -4.64 -17.68
N ARG A 421 17.53 -5.83 -17.10
CA ARG A 421 18.46 -5.97 -15.97
C ARG A 421 19.83 -5.42 -16.29
N LYS A 422 20.36 -5.76 -17.47
CA LYS A 422 21.64 -5.25 -17.94
C LYS A 422 21.63 -3.72 -18.13
N GLU A 423 20.56 -3.18 -18.73
CA GLU A 423 20.42 -1.73 -18.91
C GLU A 423 20.34 -0.96 -17.61
N LEU A 424 19.58 -1.45 -16.61
CA LEU A 424 19.51 -0.86 -15.28
C LEU A 424 20.88 -0.83 -14.61
N TRP A 425 21.68 -1.89 -14.75
CA TRP A 425 23.03 -1.93 -14.22
C TRP A 425 23.99 -1.00 -14.97
N ASP A 426 24.02 -1.09 -16.29
CA ASP A 426 25.00 -0.36 -17.11
C ASP A 426 24.76 1.16 -17.09
N LYS A 427 23.49 1.58 -17.23
CA LYS A 427 23.12 3.00 -17.34
C LYS A 427 22.87 3.66 -15.98
N ASN A 428 22.14 2.97 -15.09
CA ASN A 428 21.65 3.55 -13.83
C ASN A 428 22.43 3.07 -12.58
N LYS A 429 23.31 2.07 -12.73
CA LYS A 429 24.02 1.42 -11.64
C LYS A 429 23.07 0.83 -10.58
N ILE A 430 21.91 0.32 -11.02
CA ILE A 430 20.91 -0.33 -10.19
C ILE A 430 21.06 -1.85 -10.36
N TYR A 431 21.36 -2.55 -9.26
CA TYR A 431 21.47 -3.99 -9.28
C TYR A 431 20.09 -4.64 -9.04
N VAL A 432 19.67 -5.53 -9.97
CA VAL A 432 18.38 -6.22 -9.85
C VAL A 432 18.58 -7.72 -9.64
N ARG A 433 18.18 -8.21 -8.46
CA ARG A 433 18.12 -9.63 -8.15
C ARG A 433 16.67 -10.09 -8.15
N ALA A 434 16.29 -10.93 -9.11
CA ALA A 434 14.92 -11.45 -9.25
C ALA A 434 14.92 -12.97 -9.38
N THR A 435 13.76 -13.60 -9.08
CA THR A 435 13.58 -15.05 -9.22
C THR A 435 13.70 -15.51 -10.67
N LYS A 436 13.16 -14.71 -11.61
CA LYS A 436 13.15 -14.98 -13.07
C LYS A 436 13.19 -13.67 -13.85
N ALA A 437 13.78 -13.71 -15.06
CA ALA A 437 13.76 -12.57 -15.99
C ALA A 437 12.34 -12.08 -16.31
N LYS A 438 11.36 -12.98 -16.36
CA LYS A 438 9.96 -12.65 -16.58
C LYS A 438 9.41 -11.66 -15.52
N VAL A 439 9.84 -11.75 -14.26
CA VAL A 439 9.44 -10.81 -13.19
C VAL A 439 10.01 -9.42 -13.46
N VAL A 440 11.23 -9.35 -13.97
CA VAL A 440 11.85 -8.06 -14.35
C VAL A 440 11.10 -7.42 -15.52
N ALA A 441 10.74 -8.22 -16.54
CA ALA A 441 9.95 -7.75 -17.68
C ALA A 441 8.54 -7.28 -17.27
N GLU A 442 7.86 -8.03 -16.41
CA GLU A 442 6.53 -7.69 -15.87
C GLU A 442 6.50 -6.33 -15.18
N GLU A 443 7.60 -5.97 -14.52
CA GLU A 443 7.72 -4.79 -13.67
C GLU A 443 8.64 -3.72 -14.31
N ALA A 444 8.75 -3.71 -15.63
CA ALA A 444 9.54 -2.74 -16.36
C ALA A 444 9.14 -1.29 -16.00
N PRO A 445 10.09 -0.34 -15.89
CA PRO A 445 9.82 1.03 -15.46
C PRO A 445 8.76 1.75 -16.31
N ASP A 446 8.74 1.55 -17.60
CA ASP A 446 7.79 2.17 -18.54
C ASP A 446 6.39 1.50 -18.56
N ALA A 447 6.23 0.36 -17.86
CA ALA A 447 4.92 -0.20 -17.55
C ALA A 447 4.16 0.60 -16.47
N TYR A 448 4.79 1.65 -15.93
CA TYR A 448 4.26 2.50 -14.87
C TYR A 448 4.17 3.96 -15.30
N LYS A 449 3.29 4.72 -14.65
CA LYS A 449 3.21 6.18 -14.79
C LYS A 449 4.50 6.82 -14.28
N ASN A 450 4.79 8.03 -14.75
CA ASN A 450 5.89 8.82 -14.21
C ASN A 450 5.59 9.17 -12.74
N ILE A 451 6.45 8.69 -11.84
CA ILE A 451 6.26 8.89 -10.40
C ILE A 451 6.37 10.37 -9.99
N ASP A 452 7.20 11.16 -10.68
CA ASP A 452 7.36 12.57 -10.41
C ASP A 452 6.06 13.32 -10.75
N ASP A 453 5.37 12.98 -11.87
CA ASP A 453 4.04 13.52 -12.22
C ASP A 453 2.97 13.14 -11.17
N VAL A 454 3.00 11.89 -10.68
CA VAL A 454 2.06 11.41 -9.67
C VAL A 454 2.21 12.17 -8.37
N VAL A 455 3.45 12.27 -7.86
CA VAL A 455 3.75 12.95 -6.60
C VAL A 455 3.51 14.45 -6.69
N GLN A 456 3.87 15.08 -7.81
CA GLN A 456 3.62 16.50 -8.02
C GLN A 456 2.11 16.80 -8.06
N SER A 457 1.31 15.93 -8.66
CA SER A 457 -0.17 16.11 -8.71
C SER A 457 -0.81 16.12 -7.32
N VAL A 458 -0.36 15.28 -6.38
CA VAL A 458 -0.89 15.29 -5.00
C VAL A 458 -0.41 16.50 -4.21
N ALA A 459 0.81 16.98 -4.46
CA ALA A 459 1.33 18.20 -3.85
C ALA A 459 0.58 19.44 -4.39
N ASP A 460 0.37 19.55 -5.70
CA ASP A 460 -0.36 20.65 -6.33
C ASP A 460 -1.84 20.67 -5.89
N ALA A 461 -2.44 19.50 -5.67
CA ALA A 461 -3.78 19.39 -5.10
C ALA A 461 -3.81 19.79 -3.61
N GLY A 462 -2.66 19.79 -2.92
CA GLY A 462 -2.51 20.10 -1.50
C GLY A 462 -3.00 18.99 -0.57
N ILE A 463 -3.00 17.72 -1.04
CA ILE A 463 -3.46 16.59 -0.21
C ILE A 463 -2.33 15.92 0.58
N SER A 464 -1.09 16.13 0.16
CA SER A 464 0.12 15.73 0.89
C SER A 464 1.32 16.54 0.42
N ASP A 465 2.32 16.74 1.30
CA ASP A 465 3.51 17.52 1.03
C ASP A 465 4.73 16.63 0.81
N ILE A 466 5.60 16.98 -0.15
CA ILE A 466 6.79 16.20 -0.49
C ILE A 466 7.87 16.47 0.58
N VAL A 467 8.43 15.39 1.14
CA VAL A 467 9.50 15.46 2.15
C VAL A 467 10.84 15.07 1.56
N ALA A 468 10.92 13.91 0.91
CA ALA A 468 12.18 13.39 0.37
C ALA A 468 11.98 12.59 -0.91
N ARG A 469 13.00 12.60 -1.78
CA ARG A 469 13.13 11.75 -2.96
C ARG A 469 14.20 10.70 -2.71
N LEU A 470 13.88 9.44 -2.99
CA LEU A 470 14.74 8.28 -2.79
C LEU A 470 15.10 7.68 -4.15
N ARG A 471 16.40 7.47 -4.41
CA ARG A 471 16.88 6.87 -5.65
C ARG A 471 17.28 5.41 -5.40
N PRO A 472 16.88 4.44 -6.23
CA PRO A 472 17.25 3.05 -6.05
C PRO A 472 18.74 2.81 -6.31
N LEU A 473 19.34 1.92 -5.51
CA LEU A 473 20.69 1.38 -5.67
C LEU A 473 20.66 -0.09 -6.07
N GLY A 474 19.68 -0.82 -5.52
CA GLY A 474 19.50 -2.22 -5.83
C GLY A 474 18.16 -2.76 -5.36
N VAL A 475 17.66 -3.79 -6.03
CA VAL A 475 16.33 -4.37 -5.84
C VAL A 475 16.42 -5.88 -5.72
N ALA A 476 15.75 -6.45 -4.71
CA ALA A 476 15.47 -7.89 -4.61
C ALA A 476 13.96 -8.12 -4.85
N LYS A 477 13.61 -9.02 -5.78
CA LYS A 477 12.24 -9.17 -6.31
C LYS A 477 11.86 -10.63 -6.52
N GLY A 478 10.58 -10.99 -6.22
CA GLY A 478 10.06 -12.33 -6.30
C GLY A 478 9.30 -12.69 -7.57
#